data_9534ba9a8cb07fff1bd5f516c1b26ebc
#
_entry.id   9534ba9a8cb07fff1bd5f516c1b26ebc
#
_cell.length_a   1.000
_cell.length_b   1.000
_cell.length_c   1.000
_cell.angle_alpha   90.00
_cell.angle_beta   90.00
_cell.angle_gamma   90.00
#
_symmetry.space_group_name_H-M   'P 1'
#
loop_
_entity.id
_entity.type
_entity.pdbx_description
1 polymer ?
#
loop_
_entity_poly.entity_id
_entity_poly.type
_entity_poly.pdbx_seq_one_letter_code
_entity_poly.pdbx_strand_id
1 'polypeptide(L)'
;ISLGFQQVLTMFPATVLVAILTKFDIGVTLFATGLGTIIALLVAKRQIPMYYGSSFSYITVVQTTMILYANDCFSAANTTYCPDGVRIVQVGIIGTAILEILVGLLIMRVGKKALDQVLPPVLTGSMAIVIGVALAGAALNDASNNWLVAFVTLIATILFSVYLQGKGLLGMLPILLGAVVGYVAAAAMGLISFAPIA
;
A
#
# COMPACT_ATOMS: atom_id res chain seq x y z
N ILE A 1 15.11 15.26 -8.94
CA ILE A 1 13.74 15.82 -8.76
C ILE A 1 12.73 14.93 -9.51
N SER A 2 12.97 14.54 -10.76
CA SER A 2 12.04 13.69 -11.54
C SER A 2 11.78 12.32 -10.90
N LEU A 3 12.80 11.65 -10.35
CA LEU A 3 12.67 10.37 -9.66
C LEU A 3 11.84 10.48 -8.37
N GLY A 4 11.99 11.57 -7.62
CA GLY A 4 11.20 11.79 -6.40
C GLY A 4 9.71 12.01 -6.72
N PHE A 5 9.42 12.84 -7.72
CA PHE A 5 8.05 13.07 -8.18
C PHE A 5 7.38 11.79 -8.69
N GLN A 6 8.12 10.99 -9.46
CA GLN A 6 7.67 9.69 -9.93
C GLN A 6 7.35 8.73 -8.80
N GLN A 7 8.21 8.63 -7.78
CA GLN A 7 7.98 7.78 -6.60
C GLN A 7 6.68 8.19 -5.88
N VAL A 8 6.43 9.48 -5.72
CA VAL A 8 5.18 9.98 -5.11
C VAL A 8 3.97 9.55 -5.95
N LEU A 9 4.00 9.75 -7.27
CA LEU A 9 2.90 9.34 -8.16
C LEU A 9 2.61 7.84 -8.13
N THR A 10 3.66 7.01 -8.02
CA THR A 10 3.51 5.55 -7.96
C THR A 10 2.93 5.09 -6.62
N MET A 11 3.36 5.70 -5.52
CA MET A 11 2.99 5.27 -4.17
C MET A 11 1.71 5.92 -3.64
N PHE A 12 1.29 7.05 -4.21
CA PHE A 12 0.06 7.75 -3.80
C PHE A 12 -1.18 6.85 -3.87
N PRO A 13 -1.50 6.19 -5.01
CA PRO A 13 -2.66 5.31 -5.07
C PRO A 13 -2.58 4.13 -4.10
N ALA A 14 -1.38 3.57 -3.93
CA ALA A 14 -1.15 2.47 -2.99
C ALA A 14 -1.42 2.89 -1.53
N THR A 15 -0.95 4.07 -1.14
CA THR A 15 -1.18 4.61 0.22
C THR A 15 -2.65 4.89 0.49
N VAL A 16 -3.36 5.47 -0.50
CA VAL A 16 -4.80 5.70 -0.41
C VAL A 16 -5.56 4.38 -0.30
N LEU A 17 -5.21 3.38 -1.11
CA LEU A 17 -5.84 2.06 -1.07
C LEU A 17 -5.67 1.39 0.30
N VAL A 18 -4.48 1.43 0.88
CA VAL A 18 -4.23 0.89 2.23
C VAL A 18 -5.11 1.60 3.26
N ALA A 19 -5.21 2.92 3.21
CA ALA A 19 -6.06 3.68 4.14
C ALA A 19 -7.54 3.27 4.03
N ILE A 20 -8.05 3.11 2.81
CA ILE A 20 -9.44 2.65 2.56
C ILE A 20 -9.66 1.24 3.10
N LEU A 21 -8.78 0.29 2.77
CA LEU A 21 -8.91 -1.11 3.17
C LEU A 21 -8.79 -1.31 4.68
N THR A 22 -8.06 -0.44 5.37
CA THR A 22 -7.85 -0.49 6.81
C THR A 22 -8.74 0.48 7.60
N LYS A 23 -9.64 1.20 6.92
CA LYS A 23 -10.52 2.21 7.53
C LYS A 23 -9.78 3.27 8.35
N PHE A 24 -8.58 3.63 7.91
CA PHE A 24 -7.83 4.78 8.42
C PHE A 24 -8.24 6.06 7.69
N ASP A 25 -8.10 7.20 8.35
CA ASP A 25 -8.27 8.49 7.68
C ASP A 25 -7.21 8.69 6.60
N ILE A 26 -7.66 8.97 5.37
CA ILE A 26 -6.78 9.10 4.20
C ILE A 26 -5.85 10.30 4.36
N GLY A 27 -6.36 11.44 4.85
CA GLY A 27 -5.58 12.66 5.02
C GLY A 27 -4.47 12.49 6.05
N VAL A 28 -4.80 11.90 7.19
CA VAL A 28 -3.82 11.59 8.26
C VAL A 28 -2.77 10.59 7.76
N THR A 29 -3.18 9.57 7.01
CA THR A 29 -2.26 8.57 6.47
C THR A 29 -1.28 9.18 5.46
N LEU A 30 -1.77 10.03 4.56
CA LEU A 30 -0.92 10.75 3.59
C LEU A 30 0.04 11.71 4.29
N PHE A 31 -0.43 12.45 5.29
CA PHE A 31 0.41 13.35 6.07
C PHE A 31 1.51 12.58 6.82
N ALA A 32 1.14 11.48 7.48
CA ALA A 32 2.08 10.65 8.23
C ALA A 32 3.15 10.02 7.33
N THR A 33 2.78 9.52 6.15
CA THR A 33 3.74 8.95 5.18
C THR A 33 4.66 10.02 4.60
N GLY A 34 4.16 11.22 4.36
CA GLY A 34 4.96 12.37 3.93
C GLY A 34 6.00 12.77 4.99
N LEU A 35 5.55 12.93 6.23
CA LEU A 35 6.43 13.25 7.36
C LEU A 35 7.46 12.14 7.60
N GLY A 36 7.02 10.88 7.59
CA GLY A 36 7.91 9.73 7.73
C GLY A 36 8.97 9.67 6.63
N THR A 37 8.61 9.97 5.39
CA THR A 37 9.55 10.05 4.26
C THR A 37 10.60 11.14 4.48
N ILE A 38 10.19 12.32 4.94
CA ILE A 38 11.13 13.43 5.22
C ILE A 38 12.12 13.01 6.30
N ILE A 39 11.63 12.45 7.42
CA ILE A 39 12.48 11.98 8.52
C ILE A 39 13.44 10.89 8.04
N ALA A 40 12.95 9.91 7.29
CA ALA A 40 13.77 8.82 6.75
C ALA A 40 14.87 9.34 5.80
N LEU A 41 14.56 10.30 4.93
CA LEU A 41 15.54 10.93 4.04
C LEU A 41 16.61 11.71 4.80
N LEU A 42 16.25 12.38 5.88
CA LEU A 42 17.20 13.08 6.75
C LEU A 42 18.13 12.10 7.46
N VAL A 43 17.60 11.03 8.04
CA VAL A 43 18.37 9.98 8.73
C VAL A 43 19.27 9.24 7.74
N ALA A 44 18.78 8.89 6.56
CA ALA A 44 19.55 8.25 5.50
C ALA A 44 20.54 9.19 4.79
N LYS A 45 20.68 10.46 5.23
CA LYS A 45 21.56 11.48 4.62
C LYS A 45 21.39 11.58 3.09
N ARG A 46 20.15 11.43 2.61
CA ARG A 46 19.77 11.43 1.19
C ARG A 46 20.46 10.35 0.33
N GLN A 47 21.01 9.30 0.95
CA GLN A 47 21.65 8.21 0.21
C GLN A 47 20.63 7.28 -0.46
N ILE A 48 19.40 7.20 0.09
CA ILE A 48 18.32 6.36 -0.41
C ILE A 48 17.12 7.27 -0.72
N PRO A 49 16.99 7.77 -1.95
CA PRO A 49 15.90 8.64 -2.35
C PRO A 49 14.64 7.81 -2.67
N MET A 50 14.02 7.23 -1.65
CA MET A 50 12.78 6.46 -1.77
C MET A 50 11.65 7.15 -1.01
N TYR A 51 10.42 7.00 -1.52
CA TYR A 51 9.22 7.37 -0.79
C TYR A 51 8.81 6.21 0.14
N TYR A 52 8.61 6.51 1.40
CA TYR A 52 8.18 5.54 2.42
C TYR A 52 6.67 5.62 2.58
N GLY A 53 5.96 4.77 1.85
CA GLY A 53 4.51 4.65 1.89
C GLY A 53 4.02 3.56 2.84
N SER A 54 2.71 3.36 2.86
CA SER A 54 2.07 2.30 3.64
C SER A 54 2.45 0.91 3.11
N SER A 55 2.72 -0.03 4.01
CA SER A 55 3.05 -1.41 3.65
C SER A 55 1.81 -2.28 3.50
N PHE A 56 1.70 -2.98 2.39
CA PHE A 56 0.62 -3.96 2.16
C PHE A 56 0.67 -5.14 3.14
N SER A 57 1.84 -5.45 3.70
CA SER A 57 1.99 -6.53 4.69
C SER A 57 1.17 -6.31 5.95
N TYR A 58 0.89 -5.06 6.31
CA TYR A 58 0.10 -4.71 7.49
C TYR A 58 -1.41 -4.83 7.27
N ILE A 59 -1.90 -4.85 6.03
CA ILE A 59 -3.35 -4.82 5.74
C ILE A 59 -4.08 -5.96 6.45
N THR A 60 -3.64 -7.19 6.24
CA THR A 60 -4.29 -8.37 6.82
C THR A 60 -4.27 -8.38 8.35
N VAL A 61 -3.15 -7.98 8.94
CA VAL A 61 -3.00 -7.91 10.40
C VAL A 61 -3.91 -6.84 10.99
N VAL A 62 -3.95 -5.66 10.36
CA VAL A 62 -4.81 -4.55 10.77
C VAL A 62 -6.28 -4.93 10.65
N GLN A 63 -6.70 -5.49 9.51
CA GLN A 63 -8.08 -5.94 9.29
C GLN A 63 -8.50 -6.99 10.31
N THR A 64 -7.65 -8.00 10.55
CA THR A 64 -7.93 -9.04 11.56
C THR A 64 -8.08 -8.44 12.95
N THR A 65 -7.21 -7.51 13.32
CA THR A 65 -7.28 -6.83 14.63
C THR A 65 -8.57 -6.01 14.74
N MET A 66 -8.97 -5.29 13.68
CA MET A 66 -10.21 -4.52 13.67
C MET A 66 -11.44 -5.40 13.74
N ILE A 67 -11.45 -6.55 13.05
CA ILE A 67 -12.55 -7.51 13.12
C ILE A 67 -12.69 -8.08 14.53
N LEU A 68 -11.56 -8.37 15.21
CA LEU A 68 -11.59 -8.94 16.55
C LEU A 68 -12.00 -7.96 17.64
N TYR A 69 -11.62 -6.69 17.54
CA TYR A 69 -11.76 -5.72 18.63
C TYR A 69 -12.70 -4.54 18.32
N ALA A 70 -13.05 -4.31 17.07
CA ALA A 70 -13.88 -3.20 16.62
C ALA A 70 -14.81 -3.61 15.46
N ASN A 71 -15.37 -4.82 15.51
CA ASN A 71 -16.18 -5.39 14.46
C ASN A 71 -17.38 -4.52 14.07
N ASP A 72 -18.07 -3.95 15.04
CA ASP A 72 -19.26 -3.12 14.82
C ASP A 72 -18.96 -1.90 13.92
N CYS A 73 -17.82 -1.28 14.14
CA CYS A 73 -17.36 -0.15 13.33
C CYS A 73 -16.75 -0.62 12.00
N PHE A 74 -15.95 -1.69 12.00
CA PHE A 74 -15.24 -2.15 10.82
C PHE A 74 -16.18 -2.77 9.77
N SER A 75 -17.17 -3.55 10.17
CA SER A 75 -18.15 -4.18 9.30
C SER A 75 -19.28 -3.26 8.84
N ALA A 76 -19.45 -2.08 9.44
CA ALA A 76 -20.44 -1.12 9.01
C ALA A 76 -20.15 -0.60 7.58
N ALA A 77 -21.09 -0.82 6.67
CA ALA A 77 -20.91 -0.53 5.23
C ALA A 77 -20.69 0.96 4.92
N ASN A 78 -21.17 1.86 5.77
CA ASN A 78 -21.13 3.31 5.57
C ASN A 78 -20.00 4.02 6.32
N THR A 79 -19.14 3.30 7.04
CA THR A 79 -18.05 3.92 7.79
C THR A 79 -16.77 3.91 6.96
N THR A 80 -16.25 5.10 6.65
CA THR A 80 -14.96 5.30 6.00
C THR A 80 -13.80 5.33 7.00
N TYR A 81 -14.09 5.61 8.28
CA TYR A 81 -13.12 5.75 9.34
C TYR A 81 -13.62 5.09 10.63
N CYS A 82 -12.75 4.29 11.27
CA CYS A 82 -13.06 3.55 12.50
C CYS A 82 -12.13 3.97 13.65
N PRO A 83 -12.46 4.99 14.45
CA PRO A 83 -11.55 5.56 15.45
C PRO A 83 -11.15 4.58 16.54
N ASP A 84 -12.07 3.74 17.02
CA ASP A 84 -11.77 2.80 18.11
C ASP A 84 -10.86 1.68 17.64
N GLY A 85 -11.09 1.13 16.46
CA GLY A 85 -10.21 0.15 15.85
C GLY A 85 -8.83 0.71 15.55
N VAL A 86 -8.76 1.95 15.03
CA VAL A 86 -7.51 2.64 14.74
C VAL A 86 -6.65 2.83 15.99
N ARG A 87 -7.24 3.20 17.13
CA ARG A 87 -6.50 3.35 18.41
C ARG A 87 -5.83 2.05 18.84
N ILE A 88 -6.52 0.92 18.75
CA ILE A 88 -5.97 -0.38 19.12
C ILE A 88 -4.84 -0.77 18.19
N VAL A 89 -5.05 -0.62 16.88
CA VAL A 89 -4.05 -0.93 15.86
C VAL A 89 -2.81 -0.04 15.98
N GLN A 90 -2.98 1.24 16.31
CA GLN A 90 -1.85 2.16 16.50
C GLN A 90 -0.90 1.70 17.61
N VAL A 91 -1.42 1.16 18.71
CA VAL A 91 -0.58 0.59 19.77
C VAL A 91 0.27 -0.56 19.22
N GLY A 92 -0.33 -1.44 18.42
CA GLY A 92 0.39 -2.53 17.75
C GLY A 92 1.46 -2.01 16.78
N ILE A 93 1.14 -1.00 15.98
CA ILE A 93 2.09 -0.38 15.03
C ILE A 93 3.26 0.27 15.77
N ILE A 94 3.01 0.95 16.89
CA ILE A 94 4.09 1.53 17.71
C ILE A 94 4.98 0.41 18.27
N GLY A 95 4.38 -0.69 18.75
CA GLY A 95 5.14 -1.85 19.24
C GLY A 95 6.04 -2.46 18.17
N THR A 96 5.51 -2.66 16.95
CA THR A 96 6.33 -3.16 15.82
C THR A 96 7.42 -2.17 15.42
N ALA A 97 7.14 -0.87 15.41
CA ALA A 97 8.14 0.16 15.10
C ALA A 97 9.32 0.16 16.09
N ILE A 98 9.04 0.00 17.38
CA ILE A 98 10.11 -0.14 18.41
C ILE A 98 10.94 -1.39 18.13
N LEU A 99 10.30 -2.51 17.83
CA LEU A 99 10.98 -3.76 17.53
C LEU A 99 11.84 -3.63 16.24
N GLU A 100 11.34 -2.99 15.20
CA GLU A 100 12.09 -2.72 13.97
C GLU A 100 13.33 -1.85 14.24
N ILE A 101 13.21 -0.83 15.09
CA ILE A 101 14.35 0.00 15.50
C ILE A 101 15.40 -0.85 16.23
N LEU A 102 14.98 -1.71 17.16
CA LEU A 102 15.90 -2.60 17.88
C LEU A 102 16.62 -3.56 16.94
N VAL A 103 15.89 -4.17 16.00
CA VAL A 103 16.46 -5.04 14.98
C VAL A 103 17.43 -4.26 14.07
N GLY A 104 17.07 -3.05 13.67
CA GLY A 104 17.95 -2.17 12.89
C GLY A 104 19.26 -1.86 13.61
N LEU A 105 19.21 -1.54 14.90
CA LEU A 105 20.39 -1.31 15.75
C LEU A 105 21.25 -2.58 15.89
N LEU A 106 20.61 -3.74 16.04
CA LEU A 106 21.30 -5.02 16.07
C LEU A 106 22.06 -5.30 14.79
N ILE A 107 21.40 -5.09 13.63
CA ILE A 107 22.00 -5.26 12.29
C ILE A 107 23.20 -4.32 12.11
N MET A 108 23.12 -3.09 12.60
CA MET A 108 24.25 -2.14 12.55
C MET A 108 25.48 -2.65 13.33
N ARG A 109 25.27 -3.42 14.40
CA ARG A 109 26.37 -4.00 15.21
C ARG A 109 26.91 -5.30 14.63
N VAL A 110 26.04 -6.17 14.12
CA VAL A 110 26.42 -7.53 13.66
C VAL A 110 26.86 -7.53 12.20
N GLY A 111 26.41 -6.57 11.41
CA GLY A 111 26.80 -6.40 10.03
C GLY A 111 25.90 -7.14 9.01
N LYS A 112 26.05 -6.76 7.75
CA LYS A 112 25.21 -7.24 6.64
C LYS A 112 25.28 -8.76 6.40
N LYS A 113 26.46 -9.37 6.65
CA LYS A 113 26.65 -10.82 6.44
C LYS A 113 25.71 -11.68 7.28
N ALA A 114 25.45 -11.28 8.51
CA ALA A 114 24.51 -12.00 9.36
C ALA A 114 23.06 -11.85 8.89
N LEU A 115 22.70 -10.68 8.37
CA LEU A 115 21.38 -10.46 7.78
C LEU A 115 21.15 -11.37 6.57
N ASP A 116 22.14 -11.46 5.68
CA ASP A 116 22.06 -12.30 4.47
C ASP A 116 21.96 -13.82 4.80
N GLN A 117 22.51 -14.22 5.95
CA GLN A 117 22.37 -15.59 6.46
C GLN A 117 21.00 -15.89 7.06
N VAL A 118 20.40 -14.91 7.76
CA VAL A 118 19.09 -15.07 8.40
C VAL A 118 17.94 -14.85 7.42
N LEU A 119 18.12 -13.95 6.44
CA LEU A 119 17.13 -13.60 5.42
C LEU A 119 17.65 -13.95 4.01
N PRO A 120 17.80 -15.23 3.67
CA PRO A 120 18.17 -15.62 2.32
C PRO A 120 17.08 -15.22 1.31
N PRO A 121 17.41 -15.01 0.03
CA PRO A 121 16.47 -14.60 -1.01
C PRO A 121 15.22 -15.50 -1.15
N VAL A 122 15.35 -16.78 -0.77
CA VAL A 122 14.23 -17.73 -0.77
C VAL A 122 13.16 -17.31 0.26
N LEU A 123 13.57 -16.83 1.44
CA LEU A 123 12.65 -16.37 2.47
C LEU A 123 11.88 -15.12 2.02
N THR A 124 12.55 -14.15 1.43
CA THR A 124 11.90 -12.93 0.91
C THR A 124 10.92 -13.23 -0.21
N GLY A 125 11.25 -14.19 -1.10
CA GLY A 125 10.35 -14.65 -2.15
C GLY A 125 9.11 -15.37 -1.61
N SER A 126 9.27 -16.27 -0.64
CA SER A 126 8.14 -16.96 -0.02
C SER A 126 7.22 -16.03 0.75
N MET A 127 7.77 -15.02 1.44
CA MET A 127 6.98 -13.99 2.12
C MET A 127 6.17 -13.15 1.12
N ALA A 128 6.74 -12.80 -0.02
CA ALA A 128 6.01 -12.08 -1.08
C ALA A 128 4.82 -12.89 -1.60
N ILE A 129 4.97 -14.21 -1.78
CA ILE A 129 3.87 -15.12 -2.18
C ILE A 129 2.79 -15.15 -1.10
N VAL A 130 3.17 -15.30 0.17
CA VAL A 130 2.20 -15.32 1.29
C VAL A 130 1.40 -14.02 1.35
N ILE A 131 2.04 -12.86 1.20
CA ILE A 131 1.36 -11.56 1.16
C ILE A 131 0.40 -11.49 -0.04
N GLY A 132 0.84 -11.91 -1.22
CA GLY A 132 0.00 -11.94 -2.42
C GLY A 132 -1.25 -12.81 -2.25
N VAL A 133 -1.10 -14.00 -1.71
CA VAL A 133 -2.23 -14.91 -1.42
C VAL A 133 -3.16 -14.34 -0.35
N ALA A 134 -2.61 -13.75 0.71
CA ALA A 134 -3.40 -13.14 1.77
C ALA A 134 -4.27 -11.97 1.27
N LEU A 135 -3.77 -11.20 0.29
CA LEU A 135 -4.50 -10.07 -0.32
C LEU A 135 -5.44 -10.50 -1.46
N ALA A 136 -5.33 -11.73 -1.95
CA ALA A 136 -6.16 -12.21 -3.06
C ALA A 136 -7.66 -12.17 -2.74
N GLY A 137 -8.05 -12.47 -1.49
CA GLY A 137 -9.42 -12.38 -1.03
C GLY A 137 -10.01 -10.96 -1.12
N ALA A 138 -9.25 -9.96 -0.69
CA ALA A 138 -9.65 -8.55 -0.81
C ALA A 138 -9.78 -8.13 -2.28
N ALA A 139 -8.81 -8.50 -3.11
CA ALA A 139 -8.84 -8.20 -4.54
C ALA A 139 -10.04 -8.84 -5.26
N LEU A 140 -10.39 -10.08 -4.91
CA LEU A 140 -11.56 -10.77 -5.46
C LEU A 140 -12.89 -10.12 -5.01
N ASN A 141 -12.96 -9.69 -3.76
CA ASN A 141 -14.12 -8.99 -3.23
C ASN A 141 -14.34 -7.65 -3.95
N ASP A 142 -13.28 -6.88 -4.17
CA ASP A 142 -13.35 -5.61 -4.92
C ASP A 142 -13.70 -5.85 -6.40
N ALA A 143 -13.12 -6.86 -7.03
CA ALA A 143 -13.41 -7.25 -8.40
C ALA A 143 -14.87 -7.70 -8.60
N SER A 144 -15.48 -8.32 -7.59
CA SER A 144 -16.85 -8.83 -7.65
C SER A 144 -17.90 -7.73 -7.84
N ASN A 145 -17.60 -6.47 -7.50
CA ASN A 145 -18.47 -5.34 -7.74
C ASN A 145 -18.72 -5.11 -9.24
N ASN A 146 -17.70 -5.30 -10.09
CA ASN A 146 -17.83 -5.27 -11.54
C ASN A 146 -16.65 -6.01 -12.20
N TRP A 147 -16.89 -7.26 -12.58
CA TRP A 147 -15.88 -8.11 -13.20
C TRP A 147 -15.33 -7.56 -14.50
N LEU A 148 -16.16 -6.87 -15.31
CA LEU A 148 -15.72 -6.34 -16.59
C LEU A 148 -14.69 -5.23 -16.41
N VAL A 149 -14.95 -4.27 -15.49
CA VAL A 149 -13.99 -3.21 -15.16
C VAL A 149 -12.72 -3.81 -14.57
N ALA A 150 -12.86 -4.79 -13.68
CA ALA A 150 -11.72 -5.47 -13.07
C ALA A 150 -10.81 -6.12 -14.12
N PHE A 151 -11.37 -6.85 -15.08
CA PHE A 151 -10.59 -7.48 -16.15
C PHE A 151 -9.95 -6.45 -17.09
N VAL A 152 -10.66 -5.41 -17.49
CA VAL A 152 -10.10 -4.33 -18.32
C VAL A 152 -8.91 -3.67 -17.62
N THR A 153 -9.06 -3.35 -16.34
CA THR A 153 -7.99 -2.75 -15.53
C THR A 153 -6.79 -3.68 -15.38
N LEU A 154 -7.03 -4.96 -15.12
CA LEU A 154 -5.98 -5.98 -14.99
C LEU A 154 -5.20 -6.13 -16.30
N ILE A 155 -5.89 -6.32 -17.42
CA ILE A 155 -5.27 -6.48 -18.74
C ILE A 155 -4.48 -5.22 -19.11
N ALA A 156 -5.05 -4.02 -18.90
CA ALA A 156 -4.35 -2.77 -19.15
C ALA A 156 -3.08 -2.64 -18.31
N THR A 157 -3.14 -2.99 -17.03
CA THR A 157 -1.97 -2.95 -16.13
C THR A 157 -0.88 -3.91 -16.60
N ILE A 158 -1.25 -5.14 -16.99
CA ILE A 158 -0.30 -6.14 -17.52
C ILE A 158 0.33 -5.63 -18.81
N LEU A 159 -0.46 -5.12 -19.73
CA LEU A 159 0.04 -4.58 -21.00
C LEU A 159 1.01 -3.42 -20.76
N PHE A 160 0.67 -2.48 -19.91
CA PHE A 160 1.56 -1.38 -19.56
C PHE A 160 2.84 -1.86 -18.87
N SER A 161 2.75 -2.84 -17.99
CA SER A 161 3.91 -3.42 -17.32
C SER A 161 4.89 -4.08 -18.30
N VAL A 162 4.38 -4.76 -19.32
CA VAL A 162 5.21 -5.47 -20.30
C VAL A 162 5.72 -4.53 -21.40
N TYR A 163 4.85 -3.74 -22.01
CA TYR A 163 5.21 -2.92 -23.20
C TYR A 163 5.91 -1.62 -22.87
N LEU A 164 5.70 -1.06 -21.67
CA LEU A 164 6.35 0.17 -21.24
C LEU A 164 7.63 -0.07 -20.43
N GLN A 165 7.96 -1.32 -20.13
CA GLN A 165 9.19 -1.66 -19.41
C GLN A 165 10.41 -1.08 -20.14
N GLY A 166 11.22 -0.28 -19.43
CA GLY A 166 12.39 0.38 -20.00
C GLY A 166 12.13 1.70 -20.74
N LYS A 167 10.89 2.14 -20.89
CA LYS A 167 10.53 3.41 -21.56
C LYS A 167 10.47 4.61 -20.60
N GLY A 168 11.49 4.82 -19.81
CA GLY A 168 11.62 6.00 -18.93
C GLY A 168 10.49 6.09 -17.87
N LEU A 169 9.93 7.27 -17.71
CA LEU A 169 8.93 7.57 -16.68
C LEU A 169 7.65 6.72 -16.77
N LEU A 170 7.16 6.47 -17.96
CA LEU A 170 5.92 5.71 -18.19
C LEU A 170 6.08 4.23 -17.84
N GLY A 171 7.28 3.67 -18.03
CA GLY A 171 7.57 2.28 -17.69
C GLY A 171 7.60 1.98 -16.18
N MET A 172 7.58 3.02 -15.36
CA MET A 172 7.58 2.89 -13.90
C MET A 172 6.19 3.14 -13.27
N LEU A 173 5.17 3.45 -14.08
CA LEU A 173 3.81 3.79 -13.64
C LEU A 173 2.71 2.84 -14.16
N PRO A 174 2.96 1.54 -14.40
CA PRO A 174 1.98 0.66 -15.04
C PRO A 174 0.69 0.53 -14.22
N ILE A 175 0.81 0.48 -12.89
CA ILE A 175 -0.35 0.37 -11.99
C ILE A 175 -1.21 1.63 -12.04
N LEU A 176 -0.60 2.81 -12.03
CA LEU A 176 -1.32 4.08 -12.13
C LEU A 176 -2.03 4.20 -13.48
N LEU A 177 -1.34 3.86 -14.57
CA LEU A 177 -1.93 3.89 -15.92
C LEU A 177 -3.08 2.87 -16.05
N GLY A 178 -2.94 1.68 -15.49
CA GLY A 178 -4.00 0.70 -15.41
C GLY A 178 -5.22 1.20 -14.64
N ALA A 179 -4.99 1.84 -13.49
CA ALA A 179 -6.07 2.44 -12.70
C ALA A 179 -6.80 3.55 -13.45
N VAL A 180 -6.08 4.40 -14.19
CA VAL A 180 -6.68 5.44 -15.05
C VAL A 180 -7.57 4.81 -16.15
N VAL A 181 -7.08 3.76 -16.82
CA VAL A 181 -7.87 3.04 -17.83
C VAL A 181 -9.13 2.42 -17.20
N GLY A 182 -9.00 1.79 -16.03
CA GLY A 182 -10.13 1.24 -15.30
C GLY A 182 -11.16 2.30 -14.90
N TYR A 183 -10.69 3.46 -14.44
CA TYR A 183 -11.56 4.58 -14.11
C TYR A 183 -12.31 5.12 -15.35
N VAL A 184 -11.62 5.29 -16.48
CA VAL A 184 -12.22 5.71 -17.75
C VAL A 184 -13.25 4.68 -18.23
N ALA A 185 -12.93 3.39 -18.13
CA ALA A 185 -13.86 2.32 -18.49
C ALA A 185 -15.12 2.34 -17.61
N ALA A 186 -14.96 2.51 -16.29
CA ALA A 186 -16.08 2.63 -15.36
C ALA A 186 -16.93 3.87 -15.64
N ALA A 187 -16.30 5.00 -15.98
CA ALA A 187 -17.00 6.23 -16.39
C ALA A 187 -17.78 6.03 -17.68
N ALA A 188 -17.19 5.38 -18.69
CA ALA A 188 -17.86 5.08 -19.97
C ALA A 188 -19.08 4.14 -19.81
N MET A 189 -19.04 3.26 -18.81
CA MET A 189 -20.17 2.37 -18.47
C MET A 189 -21.20 3.02 -17.54
N GLY A 190 -21.03 4.30 -17.19
CA GLY A 190 -21.96 5.03 -16.31
C GLY A 190 -21.98 4.55 -14.87
N LEU A 191 -20.94 3.82 -14.43
CA LEU A 191 -20.84 3.31 -13.06
C LEU A 191 -20.38 4.38 -12.06
N ILE A 192 -19.86 5.52 -12.57
CA ILE A 192 -19.38 6.62 -11.74
C ILE A 192 -20.44 7.71 -11.68
N SER A 193 -20.92 7.99 -10.49
CA SER A 193 -21.78 9.13 -10.22
C SER A 193 -20.91 10.37 -9.98
N PHE A 194 -20.99 11.34 -10.89
CA PHE A 194 -20.33 12.64 -10.76
C PHE A 194 -21.16 13.64 -9.95
N ALA A 195 -22.08 13.17 -9.11
CA ALA A 195 -22.80 14.07 -8.21
C ALA A 195 -21.81 14.84 -7.34
N PRO A 196 -21.95 16.17 -7.20
CA PRO A 196 -21.02 16.94 -6.40
C PRO A 196 -21.05 16.39 -4.97
N ILE A 197 -19.86 16.13 -4.44
CA ILE A 197 -19.67 15.80 -3.03
C ILE A 197 -19.98 17.08 -2.28
N ALA A 198 -21.20 17.14 -1.73
CA ALA A 198 -21.68 18.28 -0.93
C ALA A 198 -21.11 18.19 0.49
#